data_53acb30e11554be5c5ec5ad13dc06702
#
_entry.id   53acb30e11554be5c5ec5ad13dc06702
#
_cell.length_a   1.000
_cell.length_b   1.000
_cell.length_c   1.000
_cell.angle_alpha   90.00
_cell.angle_beta   90.00
_cell.angle_gamma   90.00
#
_symmetry.space_group_name_H-M   'P 1'
#
loop_
_entity.id
_entity.type
_entity.pdbx_description
1 polymer ?
#
loop_
_entity_poly.entity_id
_entity_poly.type
_entity_poly.pdbx_seq_one_letter_code
_entity_poly.pdbx_strand_id
1 'polypeptide(L)'
;MKWVTIAIRNSAKRIIGLLCININLDVPMSQFLQNFIPASDHGETSAVNFASSVEELVVQTVEKTIEEVTSDRMVANNNKNRQIVVSLYEKGIFDIKDAINLVAERLNISRHTVYLYIRQIKQDQDE
;
A
#
# COMPACT_ATOMS: atom_id res chain seq x y z
N MET A 1 19.65 -13.04 -11.66
CA MET A 1 18.20 -12.76 -11.77
C MET A 1 17.73 -13.13 -13.16
N LYS A 2 16.71 -13.92 -13.25
CA LYS A 2 16.09 -14.30 -14.51
C LYS A 2 14.67 -13.74 -14.59
N TRP A 3 14.30 -13.15 -15.71
CA TRP A 3 12.99 -12.59 -15.91
C TRP A 3 12.41 -13.01 -17.26
N VAL A 4 11.10 -13.17 -17.30
CA VAL A 4 10.33 -13.53 -18.48
C VAL A 4 9.17 -12.56 -18.60
N THR A 5 8.97 -12.01 -19.80
CA THR A 5 7.81 -11.18 -20.12
C THR A 5 6.95 -11.88 -21.16
N ILE A 6 5.68 -12.04 -20.86
CA ILE A 6 4.70 -12.69 -21.74
C ILE A 6 3.63 -11.67 -22.12
N ALA A 7 3.42 -11.48 -23.41
CA ALA A 7 2.31 -10.66 -23.91
C ALA A 7 1.00 -11.44 -23.86
N ILE A 8 0.01 -10.87 -23.17
CA ILE A 8 -1.35 -11.42 -23.12
C ILE A 8 -2.14 -10.84 -24.28
N ARG A 9 -2.73 -11.70 -25.10
CA ARG A 9 -3.50 -11.32 -26.30
C ARG A 9 -4.95 -11.76 -26.16
N ASN A 10 -5.87 -10.95 -26.70
CA ASN A 10 -7.27 -11.35 -26.85
C ASN A 10 -7.47 -12.29 -28.04
N SER A 11 -8.71 -12.74 -28.27
CA SER A 11 -9.10 -13.59 -29.40
C SER A 11 -8.79 -12.94 -30.78
N ALA A 12 -8.74 -11.60 -30.85
CA ALA A 12 -8.37 -10.84 -32.04
C ALA A 12 -6.84 -10.63 -32.19
N LYS A 13 -6.02 -11.34 -31.39
CA LYS A 13 -4.55 -11.24 -31.36
C LYS A 13 -3.98 -9.86 -30.96
N ARG A 14 -4.79 -8.97 -30.44
CA ARG A 14 -4.30 -7.69 -29.88
C ARG A 14 -3.71 -7.90 -28.51
N ILE A 15 -2.60 -7.21 -28.23
CA ILE A 15 -1.98 -7.21 -26.90
C ILE A 15 -2.88 -6.42 -25.96
N ILE A 16 -3.37 -7.07 -24.90
CA ILE A 16 -4.23 -6.50 -23.86
C ILE A 16 -3.54 -6.38 -22.50
N GLY A 17 -2.37 -6.98 -22.35
CA GLY A 17 -1.60 -6.91 -21.12
C GLY A 17 -0.25 -7.60 -21.26
N LEU A 18 0.57 -7.44 -20.21
CA LEU A 18 1.87 -8.06 -20.08
C LEU A 18 1.96 -8.78 -18.75
N LEU A 19 2.43 -10.02 -18.77
CA LEU A 19 2.80 -10.77 -17.57
C LEU A 19 4.32 -10.79 -17.45
N CYS A 20 4.84 -10.21 -16.36
CA CYS A 20 6.27 -10.23 -16.06
C CYS A 20 6.53 -11.16 -14.88
N ILE A 21 7.45 -12.11 -15.04
CA ILE A 21 7.88 -13.02 -13.99
C ILE A 21 9.37 -12.79 -13.75
N ASN A 22 9.71 -12.45 -12.51
CA ASN A 22 11.08 -12.28 -12.07
C ASN A 22 11.46 -13.38 -11.09
N ILE A 23 12.56 -14.08 -11.38
CA ILE A 23 13.08 -15.14 -10.51
C ILE A 23 14.50 -14.77 -10.11
N ASN A 24 14.73 -14.66 -8.81
CA ASN A 24 16.07 -14.47 -8.26
C ASN A 24 16.74 -15.84 -8.06
N LEU A 25 17.76 -16.12 -8.84
CA LEU A 25 18.52 -17.38 -8.78
C LEU A 25 19.74 -17.31 -7.85
N ASP A 26 20.06 -16.13 -7.31
CA ASP A 26 21.22 -15.94 -6.43
C ASP A 26 20.92 -16.27 -4.96
N VAL A 27 19.77 -16.84 -4.68
CA VAL A 27 19.35 -17.28 -3.34
C VAL A 27 19.56 -18.78 -3.14
N PRO A 28 19.79 -19.25 -1.90
CA PRO A 28 19.82 -20.68 -1.60
C PRO A 28 18.56 -21.40 -2.05
N MET A 29 18.69 -22.65 -2.49
CA MET A 29 17.56 -23.47 -2.98
C MET A 29 16.41 -23.56 -1.96
N SER A 30 16.73 -23.60 -0.67
CA SER A 30 15.74 -23.61 0.41
C SER A 30 14.88 -22.35 0.42
N GLN A 31 15.46 -21.18 0.21
CA GLN A 31 14.73 -19.91 0.09
C GLN A 31 13.91 -19.83 -1.20
N PHE A 32 14.45 -20.33 -2.30
CA PHE A 32 13.75 -20.40 -3.57
C PHE A 32 12.49 -21.26 -3.46
N LEU A 33 12.57 -22.42 -2.85
CA LEU A 33 11.45 -23.33 -2.65
C LEU A 33 10.40 -22.78 -1.69
N GLN A 34 10.79 -22.01 -0.66
CA GLN A 34 9.85 -21.37 0.27
C GLN A 34 8.87 -20.42 -0.41
N ASN A 35 9.28 -19.79 -1.51
CA ASN A 35 8.42 -18.91 -2.28
C ASN A 35 7.27 -19.65 -3.02
N PHE A 36 7.39 -20.94 -3.20
CA PHE A 36 6.40 -21.79 -3.88
C PHE A 36 5.56 -22.65 -2.94
N ILE A 37 5.94 -22.73 -1.67
CA ILE A 37 5.18 -23.48 -0.66
C ILE A 37 4.16 -22.52 -0.07
N PRO A 38 2.85 -22.86 -0.08
CA PRO A 38 1.86 -22.06 0.63
C PRO A 38 2.27 -21.96 2.09
N ALA A 39 2.37 -20.74 2.61
CA ALA A 39 2.71 -20.54 4.00
C ALA A 39 1.65 -21.17 4.88
N SER A 40 1.96 -22.36 5.42
CA SER A 40 1.25 -22.88 6.57
C SER A 40 1.73 -22.06 7.77
N ASP A 41 0.93 -21.17 8.17
CA ASP A 41 0.67 -20.56 9.47
C ASP A 41 1.79 -20.66 10.54
N HIS A 42 3.01 -20.23 10.24
CA HIS A 42 4.00 -19.92 11.27
C HIS A 42 5.02 -18.87 10.80
N GLY A 43 4.82 -17.64 11.29
CA GLY A 43 5.90 -16.77 11.71
C GLY A 43 6.67 -16.05 10.62
N GLU A 44 6.58 -14.73 10.68
CA GLU A 44 7.63 -13.77 10.37
C GLU A 44 8.51 -14.07 9.15
N THR A 45 7.94 -13.94 8.01
CA THR A 45 8.71 -13.58 6.83
C THR A 45 7.97 -12.44 6.17
N SER A 46 8.69 -11.45 5.68
CA SER A 46 8.17 -10.37 4.85
C SER A 46 7.49 -10.95 3.61
N ALA A 47 6.41 -11.68 3.87
CA ALA A 47 5.50 -12.14 2.85
C ALA A 47 4.95 -10.88 2.20
N VAL A 48 4.97 -10.82 0.90
CA VAL A 48 4.07 -9.97 0.15
C VAL A 48 2.68 -10.36 0.62
N ASN A 49 2.16 -9.61 1.60
CA ASN A 49 0.82 -9.83 2.10
C ASN A 49 -0.13 -9.42 0.99
N PHE A 50 -0.63 -10.42 0.28
CA PHE A 50 -1.82 -10.21 -0.53
C PHE A 50 -2.97 -9.98 0.46
N ALA A 51 -3.37 -8.73 0.61
CA ALA A 51 -4.55 -8.41 1.38
C ALA A 51 -5.72 -9.25 0.86
N SER A 52 -6.32 -10.04 1.74
CA SER A 52 -7.43 -10.94 1.38
C SER A 52 -8.71 -10.16 1.04
N SER A 53 -8.76 -8.89 1.44
CA SER A 53 -9.86 -7.97 1.14
C SER A 53 -9.33 -6.54 0.95
N VAL A 54 -10.14 -5.72 0.31
CA VAL A 54 -9.85 -4.28 0.15
C VAL A 54 -9.74 -3.59 1.51
N GLU A 55 -10.57 -3.99 2.47
CA GLU A 55 -10.55 -3.46 3.83
C GLU A 55 -9.22 -3.74 4.54
N GLU A 56 -8.72 -4.96 4.43
CA GLU A 56 -7.44 -5.35 4.99
C GLU A 56 -6.27 -4.57 4.33
N LEU A 57 -6.33 -4.37 3.01
CA LEU A 57 -5.35 -3.54 2.30
C LEU A 57 -5.33 -2.10 2.82
N VAL A 58 -6.52 -1.51 3.05
CA VAL A 58 -6.64 -0.16 3.61
C VAL A 58 -6.03 -0.09 5.00
N VAL A 59 -6.36 -1.04 5.87
CA VAL A 59 -5.82 -1.11 7.24
C VAL A 59 -4.29 -1.20 7.21
N GLN A 60 -3.74 -2.13 6.46
CA GLN A 60 -2.28 -2.31 6.34
C GLN A 60 -1.58 -1.07 5.80
N THR A 61 -2.17 -0.42 4.78
CA THR A 61 -1.59 0.79 4.19
C THR A 61 -1.62 1.96 5.17
N VAL A 62 -2.71 2.11 5.93
CA VAL A 62 -2.84 3.14 6.97
C VAL A 62 -1.81 2.92 8.07
N GLU A 63 -1.70 1.71 8.61
CA GLU A 63 -0.75 1.37 9.68
C GLU A 63 0.69 1.58 9.24
N LYS A 64 1.04 1.13 8.06
CA LYS A 64 2.37 1.33 7.49
C LYS A 64 2.71 2.80 7.30
N THR A 65 1.77 3.60 6.80
CA THR A 65 1.98 5.05 6.63
C THR A 65 2.13 5.77 7.97
N ILE A 66 1.35 5.38 8.97
CA ILE A 66 1.50 5.92 10.34
C ILE A 66 2.89 5.61 10.88
N GLU A 67 3.37 4.38 10.72
CA GLU A 67 4.70 3.97 11.16
C GLU A 67 5.81 4.73 10.43
N GLU A 68 5.73 4.86 9.11
CA GLU A 68 6.67 5.61 8.28
C GLU A 68 6.81 7.06 8.75
N VAL A 69 5.68 7.77 8.90
CA VAL A 69 5.68 9.19 9.31
C VAL A 69 6.07 9.36 10.79
N THR A 70 5.67 8.43 11.65
CA THR A 70 6.02 8.49 13.07
C THR A 70 7.51 8.26 13.31
N SER A 71 8.14 7.41 12.51
CA SER A 71 9.57 7.12 12.56
C SER A 71 10.42 8.26 11.99
N ASP A 72 9.84 9.13 11.17
CA ASP A 72 10.54 10.27 10.61
C ASP A 72 10.74 11.37 11.67
N ARG A 73 11.99 11.57 12.06
CA ARG A 73 12.38 12.60 13.06
C ARG A 73 12.29 14.03 12.53
N MET A 74 12.21 14.21 11.22
CA MET A 74 12.14 15.53 10.58
C MET A 74 10.72 16.12 10.64
N VAL A 75 9.71 15.29 10.86
CA VAL A 75 8.32 15.74 10.97
C VAL A 75 8.00 16.16 12.39
N ALA A 76 7.64 17.42 12.57
CA ALA A 76 7.19 17.92 13.87
C ALA A 76 5.92 17.21 14.35
N ASN A 77 5.84 16.92 15.65
CA ASN A 77 4.73 16.14 16.23
C ASN A 77 3.34 16.73 15.92
N ASN A 78 3.21 18.04 15.84
CA ASN A 78 1.96 18.73 15.52
C ASN A 78 1.55 18.57 14.05
N ASN A 79 2.48 18.21 13.16
CA ASN A 79 2.23 18.04 11.72
C ASN A 79 2.11 16.58 11.30
N LYS A 80 2.36 15.63 12.20
CA LYS A 80 2.35 14.19 11.87
C LYS A 80 1.00 13.73 11.30
N ASN A 81 -0.09 14.10 11.94
CA ASN A 81 -1.43 13.71 11.47
C ASN A 81 -1.73 14.29 10.08
N ARG A 82 -1.36 15.55 9.85
CA ARG A 82 -1.50 16.15 8.52
C ARG A 82 -0.67 15.42 7.47
N GLN A 83 0.60 15.12 7.79
CA GLN A 83 1.49 14.40 6.88
C GLN A 83 1.00 12.99 6.56
N ILE A 84 0.46 12.28 7.54
CA ILE A 84 -0.16 10.96 7.33
C ILE A 84 -1.35 11.07 6.38
N VAL A 85 -2.23 12.05 6.59
CA VAL A 85 -3.39 12.28 5.70
C VAL A 85 -2.94 12.63 4.28
N VAL A 86 -1.91 13.46 4.12
CA VAL A 86 -1.34 13.81 2.81
C VAL A 86 -0.83 12.55 2.10
N SER A 87 -0.02 11.74 2.76
CA SER A 87 0.53 10.50 2.20
C SER A 87 -0.56 9.50 1.81
N LEU A 88 -1.61 9.37 2.63
CA LEU A 88 -2.75 8.50 2.32
C LEU A 88 -3.59 9.03 1.16
N TYR A 89 -3.72 10.35 1.04
CA TYR A 89 -4.40 10.98 -0.09
C TYR A 89 -3.67 10.72 -1.40
N GLU A 90 -2.35 10.87 -1.42
CA GLU A 90 -1.50 10.56 -2.58
C GLU A 90 -1.56 9.10 -3.00
N LYS A 91 -1.71 8.19 -2.03
CA LYS A 91 -1.90 6.75 -2.27
C LYS A 91 -3.31 6.38 -2.74
N GLY A 92 -4.24 7.34 -2.82
CA GLY A 92 -5.62 7.11 -3.26
C GLY A 92 -6.52 6.37 -2.27
N ILE A 93 -6.13 6.28 -1.00
CA ILE A 93 -6.87 5.54 0.03
C ILE A 93 -8.26 6.12 0.27
N PHE A 94 -8.42 7.44 0.17
CA PHE A 94 -9.69 8.11 0.44
C PHE A 94 -10.75 7.93 -0.66
N ASP A 95 -10.40 7.34 -1.79
CA ASP A 95 -11.34 6.92 -2.83
C ASP A 95 -12.07 5.62 -2.45
N ILE A 96 -11.58 4.91 -1.45
CA ILE A 96 -12.18 3.68 -0.94
C ILE A 96 -13.23 4.04 0.10
N LYS A 97 -14.39 3.38 0.00
CA LYS A 97 -15.49 3.55 0.95
C LYS A 97 -15.01 3.29 2.39
N ASP A 98 -15.49 4.11 3.30
CA ASP A 98 -15.20 4.03 4.75
C ASP A 98 -13.73 4.26 5.16
N ALA A 99 -12.82 4.50 4.23
CA ALA A 99 -11.42 4.78 4.54
C ALA A 99 -11.24 6.01 5.45
N ILE A 100 -12.05 7.05 5.28
CA ILE A 100 -12.04 8.24 6.13
C ILE A 100 -12.37 7.90 7.58
N ASN A 101 -13.35 7.02 7.80
CA ASN A 101 -13.74 6.58 9.14
C ASN A 101 -12.59 5.83 9.82
N LEU A 102 -11.96 4.92 9.09
CA LEU A 102 -10.83 4.14 9.57
C LEU A 102 -9.63 5.03 9.92
N VAL A 103 -9.28 5.98 9.05
CA VAL A 103 -8.16 6.89 9.29
C VAL A 103 -8.43 7.80 10.49
N ALA A 104 -9.64 8.34 10.62
CA ALA A 104 -10.04 9.16 11.76
C ALA A 104 -9.93 8.40 13.08
N GLU A 105 -10.36 7.15 13.10
CA GLU A 105 -10.27 6.26 14.27
C GLU A 105 -8.81 5.95 14.62
N ARG A 106 -8.00 5.58 13.64
CA ARG A 106 -6.58 5.24 13.86
C ARG A 106 -5.74 6.41 14.32
N LEU A 107 -6.02 7.61 13.84
CA LEU A 107 -5.33 8.84 14.25
C LEU A 107 -5.94 9.49 15.50
N ASN A 108 -7.03 8.95 16.00
CA ASN A 108 -7.79 9.51 17.12
C ASN A 108 -8.18 10.99 16.91
N ILE A 109 -8.63 11.29 15.70
CA ILE A 109 -9.13 12.61 15.28
C ILE A 109 -10.55 12.51 14.74
N SER A 110 -11.25 13.64 14.64
CA SER A 110 -12.59 13.64 14.05
C SER A 110 -12.54 13.47 12.53
N ARG A 111 -13.59 12.87 11.95
CA ARG A 111 -13.78 12.82 10.50
C ARG A 111 -13.73 14.21 9.85
N HIS A 112 -14.27 15.21 10.54
CA HIS A 112 -14.23 16.59 10.09
C HIS A 112 -12.78 17.10 9.91
N THR A 113 -11.89 16.76 10.83
CA THR A 113 -10.46 17.10 10.74
C THR A 113 -9.80 16.45 9.53
N VAL A 114 -10.12 15.18 9.24
CA VAL A 114 -9.62 14.50 8.03
C VAL A 114 -10.11 15.20 6.77
N TYR A 115 -11.38 15.55 6.67
CA TYR A 115 -11.94 16.30 5.54
C TYR A 115 -11.29 17.68 5.37
N LEU A 116 -10.97 18.35 6.48
CA LEU A 116 -10.31 19.64 6.47
C LEU A 116 -8.90 19.53 5.87
N TYR A 117 -8.14 18.53 6.26
CA TYR A 117 -6.82 18.27 5.68
C TYR A 117 -6.90 17.94 4.18
N ILE A 118 -7.84 17.07 3.78
CA ILE A 118 -8.05 16.74 2.36
C ILE A 118 -8.41 17.99 1.54
N ARG A 119 -9.25 18.87 2.09
CA ARG A 119 -9.62 20.12 1.43
C ARG A 119 -8.42 21.05 1.24
N GLN A 120 -7.55 21.17 2.25
CA GLN A 120 -6.32 21.95 2.15
C GLN A 120 -5.38 21.39 1.07
N ILE A 121 -5.21 20.06 1.00
CA ILE A 121 -4.39 19.43 -0.03
C ILE A 121 -4.90 19.76 -1.44
N LYS A 122 -6.21 19.69 -1.65
CA LYS A 122 -6.82 20.04 -2.95
C LYS A 122 -6.58 21.51 -3.33
N GLN A 123 -6.66 22.42 -2.38
CA GLN A 123 -6.39 23.83 -2.62
C GLN A 123 -4.92 24.07 -2.99
N ASP A 124 -4.00 23.38 -2.33
CA ASP A 124 -2.55 23.49 -2.61
C ASP A 124 -2.18 22.91 -4.00
N GLN A 125 -2.98 21.99 -4.54
CA GLN A 125 -2.79 21.40 -5.88
C GLN A 125 -3.39 22.22 -7.01
N ASP A 126 -4.37 23.06 -6.72
CA ASP A 126 -5.04 23.93 -7.72
C ASP A 126 -4.29 25.27 -7.95
N GLU A 127 -3.26 25.55 -7.20
CA GLU A 127 -2.33 26.67 -7.40
C GLU A 127 -1.09 26.26 -8.21
#